data_090e9586f9b4cb3cf051540805a86609
#
_entry.id   090e9586f9b4cb3cf051540805a86609
#
_cell.length_a   1.000
_cell.length_b   1.000
_cell.length_c   1.000
_cell.angle_alpha   90.00
_cell.angle_beta   90.00
_cell.angle_gamma   90.00
#
_symmetry.space_group_name_H-M   'P 1'
#
loop_
_entity.id
_entity.type
_entity.pdbx_description
1 polymer ?
#
loop_
_entity_poly.entity_id
_entity_poly.type
_entity_poly.pdbx_seq_one_letter_code
_entity_poly.pdbx_strand_id
1 'polypeptide(L)'
;MEHAISLFFRSIFVDNMIFAYFLGMCSYLAVSKNVKTSLGLGLAVTFVLLITVPVDYLLQTKVLSADGILGVDLTYLSFILFIAVIAGIVQLVEMIVEKFSPSLYAALGNFLPLIAVNCAIMGASLFMQQRILMDPANTQAITSVWDSIVYAVGSGLGWTLAIVLMGAIREKMQYCDVPKPLQGLGITFITVGLMAMAMLCFSGLKI
;
A
#
# COMPACT_ATOMS: atom_id res chain seq x y z
N MET A 1 -10.03 7.25 20.26
CA MET A 1 -10.85 7.12 19.04
C MET A 1 -10.56 8.23 18.04
N GLU A 2 -10.45 9.47 18.44
CA GLU A 2 -10.10 10.59 17.54
C GLU A 2 -8.75 10.38 16.82
N HIS A 3 -7.75 9.92 17.56
CA HIS A 3 -6.43 9.60 17.00
C HIS A 3 -6.50 8.56 15.87
N ALA A 4 -7.22 7.45 16.06
CA ALA A 4 -7.36 6.40 15.07
C ALA A 4 -8.11 6.87 13.81
N ILE A 5 -9.13 7.72 13.97
CA ILE A 5 -9.90 8.29 12.86
C ILE A 5 -9.03 9.26 12.05
N SER A 6 -8.29 10.14 12.72
CA SER A 6 -7.34 11.05 12.09
C SER A 6 -6.26 10.28 11.31
N LEU A 7 -5.66 9.26 11.92
CA LEU A 7 -4.67 8.38 11.28
C LEU A 7 -5.24 7.70 10.04
N PHE A 8 -6.48 7.21 10.11
CA PHE A 8 -7.16 6.55 9.01
C PHE A 8 -7.38 7.47 7.80
N PHE A 9 -8.02 8.62 8.01
CA PHE A 9 -8.27 9.58 6.92
C PHE A 9 -6.98 10.11 6.31
N ARG A 10 -6.00 10.39 7.15
CA ARG A 10 -4.70 10.86 6.71
C ARG A 10 -3.98 9.82 5.85
N SER A 11 -4.02 8.54 6.23
CA SER A 11 -3.41 7.45 5.45
C SER A 11 -4.07 7.24 4.09
N ILE A 12 -5.36 7.55 3.94
CA ILE A 12 -6.07 7.43 2.66
C ILE A 12 -5.73 8.58 1.72
N PHE A 13 -5.79 9.82 2.19
CA PHE A 13 -5.77 11.01 1.33
C PHE A 13 -4.44 11.73 1.30
N VAL A 14 -3.81 11.94 2.46
CA VAL A 14 -2.58 12.74 2.58
C VAL A 14 -1.35 11.88 2.34
N ASP A 15 -1.22 10.78 3.09
CA ASP A 15 -0.08 9.88 3.04
C ASP A 15 -0.37 8.68 2.11
N ASN A 16 -1.03 8.96 0.97
CA ASN A 16 -1.32 7.93 -0.04
C ASN A 16 -0.03 7.43 -0.69
N MET A 17 0.18 6.10 -0.69
CA MET A 17 1.40 5.47 -1.18
C MET A 17 1.70 5.79 -2.65
N ILE A 18 0.68 5.99 -3.49
CA ILE A 18 0.86 6.31 -4.91
C ILE A 18 1.08 7.80 -5.11
N PHE A 19 0.19 8.65 -4.60
CA PHE A 19 0.18 10.07 -4.92
C PHE A 19 1.23 10.87 -4.15
N ALA A 20 1.53 10.49 -2.90
CA ALA A 20 2.53 11.20 -2.10
C ALA A 20 3.96 10.66 -2.33
N TYR A 21 4.11 9.34 -2.48
CA TYR A 21 5.42 8.68 -2.47
C TYR A 21 5.76 7.95 -3.76
N PHE A 22 4.84 7.85 -4.72
CA PHE A 22 4.99 7.10 -5.97
C PHE A 22 5.34 5.62 -5.79
N LEU A 23 4.98 5.03 -4.65
CA LEU A 23 5.26 3.64 -4.35
C LEU A 23 4.20 2.71 -4.93
N GLY A 24 4.64 1.60 -5.50
CA GLY A 24 3.75 0.63 -6.15
C GLY A 24 3.33 1.01 -7.58
N MET A 25 4.05 1.95 -8.23
CA MET A 25 3.76 2.37 -9.60
C MET A 25 3.89 1.24 -10.62
N CYS A 26 4.75 0.26 -10.40
CA CYS A 26 4.91 -0.89 -11.31
C CYS A 26 3.60 -1.69 -11.44
N SER A 27 3.01 -2.10 -10.32
CA SER A 27 1.72 -2.80 -10.30
C SER A 27 0.56 -1.90 -10.71
N TYR A 28 0.59 -0.64 -10.30
CA TYR A 28 -0.38 0.38 -10.66
C TYR A 28 -0.49 0.59 -12.17
N LEU A 29 0.63 0.79 -12.86
CA LEU A 29 0.66 0.99 -14.32
C LEU A 29 0.33 -0.28 -15.09
N ALA A 30 0.77 -1.45 -14.62
CA ALA A 30 0.55 -2.72 -15.31
C ALA A 30 -0.93 -3.14 -15.29
N VAL A 31 -1.62 -2.94 -14.18
CA VAL A 31 -2.96 -3.52 -13.93
C VAL A 31 -4.10 -2.53 -14.11
N SER A 32 -3.85 -1.23 -14.06
CA SER A 32 -4.89 -0.18 -14.17
C SER A 32 -5.50 -0.02 -15.57
N LYS A 33 -5.65 -1.11 -16.33
CA LYS A 33 -6.27 -1.09 -17.68
C LYS A 33 -7.79 -1.15 -17.63
N ASN A 34 -8.35 -1.89 -16.67
CA ASN A 34 -9.78 -2.10 -16.48
C ASN A 34 -10.15 -1.91 -15.01
N VAL A 35 -11.32 -1.32 -14.76
CA VAL A 35 -11.82 -1.07 -13.39
C VAL A 35 -11.98 -2.37 -12.59
N LYS A 36 -12.52 -3.43 -13.20
CA LYS A 36 -12.73 -4.72 -12.52
C LYS A 36 -11.41 -5.34 -12.03
N THR A 37 -10.38 -5.35 -12.87
CA THR A 37 -9.06 -5.90 -12.52
C THR A 37 -8.37 -5.02 -11.49
N SER A 38 -8.49 -3.70 -11.60
CA SER A 38 -7.96 -2.73 -10.63
C SER A 38 -8.57 -2.92 -9.24
N LEU A 39 -9.89 -3.12 -9.17
CA LEU A 39 -10.59 -3.35 -7.90
C LEU A 39 -10.15 -4.68 -7.27
N GLY A 40 -10.04 -5.75 -8.06
CA GLY A 40 -9.58 -7.06 -7.58
C GLY A 40 -8.17 -7.00 -6.98
N LEU A 41 -7.24 -6.35 -7.69
CA LEU A 41 -5.88 -6.17 -7.20
C LEU A 41 -5.84 -5.27 -5.96
N GLY A 42 -6.64 -4.20 -5.95
CA GLY A 42 -6.74 -3.29 -4.81
C GLY A 42 -7.16 -4.00 -3.53
N LEU A 43 -8.20 -4.82 -3.61
CA LEU A 43 -8.68 -5.63 -2.48
C LEU A 43 -7.62 -6.64 -2.04
N ALA A 44 -6.94 -7.30 -2.98
CA ALA A 44 -5.87 -8.25 -2.65
C ALA A 44 -4.71 -7.57 -1.91
N VAL A 45 -4.26 -6.40 -2.38
CA VAL A 45 -3.20 -5.63 -1.72
C VAL A 45 -3.64 -5.15 -0.34
N THR A 46 -4.88 -4.69 -0.19
CA THR A 46 -5.44 -4.28 1.11
C THR A 46 -5.46 -5.46 2.09
N PHE A 47 -5.87 -6.65 1.63
CA PHE A 47 -5.88 -7.86 2.44
C PHE A 47 -4.46 -8.26 2.90
N VAL A 48 -3.49 -8.21 1.99
CA VAL A 48 -2.09 -8.50 2.33
C VAL A 48 -1.55 -7.48 3.34
N LEU A 49 -1.80 -6.18 3.14
CA LEU A 49 -1.40 -5.13 4.08
C LEU A 49 -2.01 -5.32 5.47
N LEU A 50 -3.27 -5.76 5.54
CA LEU A 50 -3.95 -6.01 6.80
C LEU A 50 -3.26 -7.11 7.63
N ILE A 51 -2.59 -8.04 6.99
CA ILE A 51 -1.85 -9.12 7.67
C ILE A 51 -0.40 -8.71 7.91
N THR A 52 0.28 -8.15 6.90
CA THR A 52 1.72 -7.87 6.96
C THR A 52 2.06 -6.75 7.94
N VAL A 53 1.36 -5.63 7.91
CA VAL A 53 1.70 -4.46 8.74
C VAL A 53 1.60 -4.76 10.25
N PRO A 54 0.55 -5.40 10.78
CA PRO A 54 0.54 -5.78 12.20
C PRO A 54 1.61 -6.80 12.58
N VAL A 55 1.94 -7.74 11.67
CA VAL A 55 3.02 -8.72 11.92
C VAL A 55 4.36 -8.01 11.98
N ASP A 56 4.64 -7.11 11.04
CA ASP A 56 5.86 -6.30 11.02
C ASP A 56 5.96 -5.39 12.26
N TYR A 57 4.81 -4.85 12.73
CA TYR A 57 4.74 -4.09 13.98
C TYR A 57 5.16 -4.94 15.19
N LEU A 58 4.61 -6.14 15.31
CA LEU A 58 4.97 -7.06 16.40
C LEU A 58 6.44 -7.47 16.32
N LEU A 59 6.94 -7.68 15.12
CA LEU A 59 8.33 -8.02 14.89
C LEU A 59 9.26 -6.86 15.31
N GLN A 60 8.92 -5.64 14.89
CA GLN A 60 9.69 -4.45 15.24
C GLN A 60 9.72 -4.22 16.75
N THR A 61 8.57 -4.31 17.42
CA THR A 61 8.46 -3.98 18.85
C THR A 61 8.95 -5.09 19.78
N LYS A 62 8.83 -6.37 19.37
CA LYS A 62 9.15 -7.51 20.23
C LYS A 62 10.51 -8.16 19.94
N VAL A 63 11.01 -8.04 18.73
CA VAL A 63 12.23 -8.74 18.28
C VAL A 63 13.36 -7.78 17.99
N LEU A 64 13.09 -6.68 17.26
CA LEU A 64 14.13 -5.78 16.79
C LEU A 64 14.47 -4.63 17.74
N SER A 65 13.58 -4.25 18.67
CA SER A 65 13.84 -3.19 19.63
C SER A 65 14.82 -3.66 20.72
N ALA A 66 15.56 -2.74 21.30
CA ALA A 66 16.52 -3.00 22.38
C ALA A 66 15.87 -3.65 23.62
N ASP A 67 14.58 -3.37 23.85
CA ASP A 67 13.77 -3.98 24.90
C ASP A 67 13.13 -5.32 24.49
N GLY A 68 13.44 -5.82 23.29
CA GLY A 68 12.90 -7.07 22.76
C GLY A 68 13.57 -8.31 23.34
N ILE A 69 13.12 -9.46 22.86
CA ILE A 69 13.56 -10.80 23.35
C ILE A 69 15.07 -11.00 23.18
N LEU A 70 15.69 -10.37 22.20
CA LEU A 70 17.14 -10.53 21.89
C LEU A 70 18.05 -9.57 22.68
N GLY A 71 17.52 -8.49 23.29
CA GLY A 71 18.30 -7.53 24.07
C GLY A 71 19.40 -6.80 23.29
N VAL A 72 19.34 -6.83 21.96
CA VAL A 72 20.29 -6.20 21.03
C VAL A 72 19.51 -5.37 20.03
N ASP A 73 19.99 -4.17 19.74
CA ASP A 73 19.40 -3.25 18.79
C ASP A 73 19.66 -3.73 17.35
N LEU A 74 18.72 -4.48 16.78
CA LEU A 74 18.78 -5.01 15.43
C LEU A 74 17.93 -4.19 14.43
N THR A 75 17.58 -2.96 14.78
CA THR A 75 16.77 -2.06 13.92
C THR A 75 17.40 -1.88 12.53
N TYR A 76 18.71 -2.03 12.42
CA TYR A 76 19.41 -1.99 11.14
C TYR A 76 19.02 -3.14 10.18
N LEU A 77 18.65 -4.30 10.71
CA LEU A 77 18.23 -5.46 9.92
C LEU A 77 16.73 -5.44 9.62
N SER A 78 15.97 -4.46 10.09
CA SER A 78 14.52 -4.40 9.92
C SER A 78 14.11 -4.47 8.46
N PHE A 79 14.83 -3.80 7.57
CA PHE A 79 14.56 -3.78 6.14
C PHE A 79 14.56 -5.18 5.51
N ILE A 80 15.62 -5.95 5.76
CA ILE A 80 15.76 -7.31 5.22
C ILE A 80 14.70 -8.23 5.81
N LEU A 81 14.41 -8.06 7.09
CA LEU A 81 13.48 -8.89 7.82
C LEU A 81 12.05 -8.63 7.37
N PHE A 82 11.67 -7.38 7.12
CA PHE A 82 10.37 -7.03 6.57
C PHE A 82 10.16 -7.61 5.16
N ILE A 83 11.17 -7.54 4.28
CA ILE A 83 11.09 -8.18 2.96
C ILE A 83 10.84 -9.69 3.09
N ALA A 84 11.58 -10.36 3.96
CA ALA A 84 11.45 -11.80 4.17
C ALA A 84 10.05 -12.17 4.69
N VAL A 85 9.52 -11.40 5.65
CA VAL A 85 8.19 -11.61 6.23
C VAL A 85 7.09 -11.36 5.19
N ILE A 86 7.17 -10.24 4.44
CA ILE A 86 6.22 -9.91 3.39
C ILE A 86 6.21 -11.01 2.33
N ALA A 87 7.37 -11.45 1.85
CA ALA A 87 7.48 -12.52 0.86
C ALA A 87 6.87 -13.83 1.38
N GLY A 88 7.16 -14.21 2.62
CA GLY A 88 6.61 -15.40 3.26
C GLY A 88 5.09 -15.36 3.40
N ILE A 89 4.53 -14.24 3.85
CA ILE A 89 3.08 -14.05 4.01
C ILE A 89 2.39 -14.08 2.64
N VAL A 90 2.93 -13.39 1.64
CA VAL A 90 2.34 -13.39 0.29
C VAL A 90 2.37 -14.78 -0.33
N GLN A 91 3.46 -15.52 -0.18
CA GLN A 91 3.56 -16.90 -0.63
C GLN A 91 2.51 -17.81 0.03
N LEU A 92 2.29 -17.63 1.34
CA LEU A 92 1.27 -18.36 2.08
C LEU A 92 -0.13 -18.01 1.59
N VAL A 93 -0.42 -16.71 1.38
CA VAL A 93 -1.70 -16.24 0.82
C VAL A 93 -1.92 -16.80 -0.59
N GLU A 94 -0.88 -16.84 -1.43
CA GLU A 94 -0.94 -17.43 -2.77
C GLU A 94 -1.37 -18.88 -2.72
N MET A 95 -0.74 -19.71 -1.91
CA MET A 95 -1.10 -21.13 -1.73
C MET A 95 -2.53 -21.31 -1.20
N ILE A 96 -2.99 -20.43 -0.32
CA ILE A 96 -4.36 -20.46 0.20
C ILE A 96 -5.37 -20.12 -0.91
N VAL A 97 -5.12 -19.06 -1.67
CA VAL A 97 -6.01 -18.61 -2.74
C VAL A 97 -6.08 -19.66 -3.86
N GLU A 98 -4.95 -20.27 -4.22
CA GLU A 98 -4.90 -21.36 -5.22
C GLU A 98 -5.79 -22.54 -4.82
N LYS A 99 -5.76 -22.91 -3.53
CA LYS A 99 -6.52 -24.05 -3.01
C LYS A 99 -8.01 -23.77 -2.85
N PHE A 100 -8.38 -22.58 -2.35
CA PHE A 100 -9.76 -22.26 -1.99
C PHE A 100 -10.57 -21.63 -3.13
N SER A 101 -9.92 -20.91 -4.04
CA SER A 101 -10.62 -20.19 -5.12
C SER A 101 -9.82 -20.21 -6.43
N PRO A 102 -9.83 -21.34 -7.17
CA PRO A 102 -9.11 -21.47 -8.44
C PRO A 102 -9.56 -20.46 -9.50
N SER A 103 -10.82 -20.05 -9.46
CA SER A 103 -11.38 -19.03 -10.35
C SER A 103 -10.76 -17.64 -10.09
N LEU A 104 -10.57 -17.28 -8.83
CA LEU A 104 -9.89 -16.04 -8.43
C LEU A 104 -8.40 -16.11 -8.73
N TYR A 105 -7.79 -17.26 -8.52
CA TYR A 105 -6.39 -17.53 -8.87
C TYR A 105 -6.16 -17.38 -10.39
N ALA A 106 -7.03 -17.90 -11.22
CA ALA A 106 -6.94 -17.75 -12.69
C ALA A 106 -7.08 -16.28 -13.13
N ALA A 107 -7.89 -15.49 -12.44
CA ALA A 107 -8.05 -14.06 -12.72
C ALA A 107 -6.88 -13.20 -12.22
N LEU A 108 -6.29 -13.55 -11.08
CA LEU A 108 -5.19 -12.82 -10.42
C LEU A 108 -3.81 -13.48 -10.62
N GLY A 109 -3.75 -14.71 -11.15
CA GLY A 109 -2.55 -15.57 -11.15
C GLY A 109 -1.29 -14.94 -11.74
N ASN A 110 -1.43 -14.13 -12.80
CA ASN A 110 -0.30 -13.40 -13.38
C ASN A 110 0.11 -12.17 -12.55
N PHE A 111 -0.72 -11.72 -11.59
CA PHE A 111 -0.49 -10.52 -10.77
C PHE A 111 -0.06 -10.85 -9.35
N LEU A 112 -0.18 -12.10 -8.90
CA LEU A 112 0.23 -12.53 -7.56
C LEU A 112 1.71 -12.30 -7.27
N PRO A 113 2.65 -12.66 -8.16
CA PRO A 113 4.06 -12.31 -7.97
C PRO A 113 4.29 -10.80 -7.91
N LEU A 114 3.45 -10.02 -8.59
CA LEU A 114 3.51 -8.56 -8.58
C LEU A 114 3.06 -7.96 -7.23
N ILE A 115 2.24 -8.68 -6.46
CA ILE A 115 1.85 -8.30 -5.10
C ILE A 115 3.02 -8.54 -4.14
N ALA A 116 3.75 -9.66 -4.28
CA ALA A 116 4.89 -9.99 -3.42
C ALA A 116 6.01 -8.94 -3.48
N VAL A 117 6.31 -8.44 -4.67
CA VAL A 117 7.35 -7.41 -4.90
C VAL A 117 6.78 -5.99 -4.95
N ASN A 118 5.58 -5.76 -4.41
CA ASN A 118 4.93 -4.47 -4.46
C ASN A 118 5.59 -3.47 -3.49
N CYS A 119 6.20 -2.44 -4.06
CA CYS A 119 6.86 -1.38 -3.29
C CYS A 119 5.91 -0.64 -2.33
N ALA A 120 4.59 -0.66 -2.57
CA ALA A 120 3.63 -0.03 -1.67
C ALA A 120 3.50 -0.81 -0.35
N ILE A 121 3.52 -2.14 -0.39
CA ILE A 121 3.48 -2.99 0.81
C ILE A 121 4.74 -2.79 1.63
N MET A 122 5.89 -2.83 0.97
CA MET A 122 7.18 -2.55 1.59
C MET A 122 7.24 -1.15 2.18
N GLY A 123 6.78 -0.15 1.41
CA GLY A 123 6.72 1.23 1.85
C GLY A 123 5.83 1.43 3.08
N ALA A 124 4.66 0.77 3.13
CA ALA A 124 3.77 0.83 4.28
C ALA A 124 4.45 0.29 5.56
N SER A 125 5.18 -0.81 5.47
CA SER A 125 5.95 -1.37 6.60
C SER A 125 7.08 -0.43 7.06
N LEU A 126 7.80 0.20 6.13
CA LEU A 126 8.86 1.16 6.46
C LEU A 126 8.30 2.45 7.08
N PHE A 127 7.23 3.00 6.55
CA PHE A 127 6.58 4.17 7.14
C PHE A 127 5.94 3.86 8.50
N MET A 128 5.42 2.66 8.69
CA MET A 128 4.99 2.18 10.01
C MET A 128 6.17 2.21 11.00
N GLN A 129 7.34 1.70 10.61
CA GLN A 129 8.53 1.74 11.44
C GLN A 129 8.95 3.17 11.81
N GLN A 130 8.95 4.09 10.84
CA GLN A 130 9.22 5.51 11.10
C GLN A 130 8.25 6.12 12.09
N ARG A 131 6.96 5.75 12.00
CA ARG A 131 5.91 6.23 12.90
C ARG A 131 5.98 5.65 14.31
N ILE A 132 6.53 4.46 14.48
CA ILE A 132 6.85 3.89 15.80
C ILE A 132 7.96 4.69 16.49
N LEU A 133 8.92 5.20 15.72
CA LEU A 133 10.05 5.99 16.22
C LEU A 133 9.70 7.47 16.49
N MET A 134 8.49 7.91 16.11
CA MET A 134 8.00 9.26 16.40
C MET A 134 7.55 9.39 17.86
N ASP A 135 7.60 10.62 18.38
CA ASP A 135 7.08 10.92 19.72
C ASP A 135 5.60 10.52 19.84
N PRO A 136 5.24 9.82 20.93
CA PRO A 136 3.85 9.35 21.14
C PRO A 136 2.82 10.49 21.25
N ALA A 137 3.25 11.74 21.46
CA ALA A 137 2.40 12.91 21.40
C ALA A 137 1.99 13.34 19.99
N ASN A 138 2.63 12.76 18.96
CA ASN A 138 2.31 13.07 17.57
C ASN A 138 1.08 12.27 17.13
N THR A 139 0.13 12.94 16.47
CA THR A 139 -1.09 12.31 15.92
C THR A 139 -0.81 11.24 14.85
N GLN A 140 0.43 11.09 14.43
CA GLN A 140 0.86 10.11 13.43
C GLN A 140 1.58 8.91 14.04
N ALA A 141 1.93 8.96 15.33
CA ALA A 141 2.67 7.88 15.99
C ALA A 141 1.81 6.62 16.09
N ILE A 142 2.40 5.48 15.81
CA ILE A 142 1.77 4.16 15.96
C ILE A 142 2.26 3.59 17.29
N THR A 143 1.41 3.60 18.28
CA THR A 143 1.74 3.16 19.65
C THR A 143 1.15 1.79 19.99
N SER A 144 0.16 1.36 19.24
CA SER A 144 -0.62 0.14 19.50
C SER A 144 -0.73 -0.73 18.24
N VAL A 145 -0.91 -2.04 18.45
CA VAL A 145 -1.27 -2.97 17.37
C VAL A 145 -2.56 -2.52 16.67
N TRP A 146 -3.49 -1.92 17.41
CA TRP A 146 -4.73 -1.40 16.85
C TRP A 146 -4.48 -0.26 15.86
N ASP A 147 -3.57 0.65 16.20
CA ASP A 147 -3.19 1.76 15.31
C ASP A 147 -2.52 1.23 14.04
N SER A 148 -1.73 0.16 14.14
CA SER A 148 -1.11 -0.47 12.98
C SER A 148 -2.14 -1.11 12.04
N ILE A 149 -3.22 -1.70 12.58
CA ILE A 149 -4.34 -2.25 11.80
C ILE A 149 -5.09 -1.12 11.09
N VAL A 150 -5.41 -0.05 11.80
CA VAL A 150 -6.09 1.13 11.23
C VAL A 150 -5.26 1.75 10.11
N TYR A 151 -3.94 1.87 10.31
CA TYR A 151 -3.01 2.35 9.30
C TYR A 151 -2.94 1.43 8.09
N ALA A 152 -2.90 0.11 8.29
CA ALA A 152 -2.88 -0.88 7.21
C ALA A 152 -4.13 -0.78 6.32
N VAL A 153 -5.31 -0.70 6.95
CA VAL A 153 -6.59 -0.56 6.24
C VAL A 153 -6.64 0.78 5.50
N GLY A 154 -6.22 1.87 6.15
CA GLY A 154 -6.19 3.20 5.53
C GLY A 154 -5.27 3.25 4.31
N SER A 155 -4.05 2.75 4.43
CA SER A 155 -3.07 2.70 3.32
C SER A 155 -3.53 1.81 2.18
N GLY A 156 -4.12 0.65 2.49
CA GLY A 156 -4.67 -0.27 1.51
C GLY A 156 -5.86 0.32 0.74
N LEU A 157 -6.79 0.96 1.44
CA LEU A 157 -7.92 1.64 0.82
C LEU A 157 -7.47 2.84 -0.02
N GLY A 158 -6.49 3.61 0.45
CA GLY A 158 -5.90 4.71 -0.30
C GLY A 158 -5.27 4.23 -1.61
N TRP A 159 -4.52 3.13 -1.56
CA TRP A 159 -3.93 2.51 -2.74
C TRP A 159 -5.00 1.97 -3.70
N THR A 160 -6.05 1.31 -3.17
CA THR A 160 -7.18 0.79 -3.95
C THR A 160 -7.94 1.91 -4.64
N LEU A 161 -8.23 3.00 -3.93
CA LEU A 161 -8.88 4.18 -4.47
C LEU A 161 -8.08 4.75 -5.65
N ALA A 162 -6.78 4.89 -5.49
CA ALA A 162 -5.92 5.42 -6.54
C ALA A 162 -5.93 4.54 -7.80
N ILE A 163 -5.80 3.21 -7.66
CA ILE A 163 -5.75 2.31 -8.83
C ILE A 163 -7.10 2.20 -9.54
N VAL A 164 -8.21 2.25 -8.80
CA VAL A 164 -9.56 2.24 -9.38
C VAL A 164 -9.84 3.54 -10.14
N LEU A 165 -9.48 4.69 -9.58
CA LEU A 165 -9.58 5.99 -10.26
C LEU A 165 -8.80 5.99 -11.57
N MET A 166 -7.57 5.49 -11.55
CA MET A 166 -6.76 5.40 -12.76
C MET A 166 -7.35 4.43 -13.78
N GLY A 167 -7.87 3.29 -13.33
CA GLY A 167 -8.57 2.33 -14.19
C GLY A 167 -9.75 2.97 -14.90
N ALA A 168 -10.58 3.74 -14.17
CA ALA A 168 -11.71 4.45 -14.72
C ALA A 168 -11.30 5.54 -15.73
N ILE A 169 -10.25 6.29 -15.45
CA ILE A 169 -9.72 7.30 -16.37
C ILE A 169 -9.18 6.66 -17.64
N ARG A 170 -8.40 5.58 -17.52
CA ARG A 170 -7.85 4.86 -18.69
C ARG A 170 -8.92 4.24 -19.56
N GLU A 171 -9.96 3.69 -18.96
CA GLU A 171 -11.11 3.14 -19.69
C GLU A 171 -11.82 4.24 -20.50
N LYS A 172 -11.97 5.43 -19.93
CA LYS A 172 -12.51 6.61 -20.65
C LYS A 172 -11.56 7.14 -21.72
N MET A 173 -10.26 7.14 -21.48
CA MET A 173 -9.26 7.63 -22.44
C MET A 173 -9.14 6.79 -23.71
N GLN A 174 -9.61 5.54 -23.70
CA GLN A 174 -9.65 4.69 -24.90
C GLN A 174 -10.53 5.29 -26.01
N TYR A 175 -11.50 6.13 -25.65
CA TYR A 175 -12.43 6.79 -26.59
C TYR A 175 -11.98 8.21 -26.98
N CYS A 176 -10.84 8.69 -26.48
CA CYS A 176 -10.32 10.02 -26.76
C CYS A 176 -9.21 9.96 -27.80
N ASP A 177 -9.15 10.96 -28.69
CA ASP A 177 -8.08 11.14 -29.67
C ASP A 177 -6.83 11.68 -28.95
N VAL A 178 -5.89 10.80 -28.67
CA VAL A 178 -4.61 11.15 -28.03
C VAL A 178 -3.54 11.25 -29.11
N PRO A 179 -2.72 12.32 -29.15
CA PRO A 179 -1.61 12.47 -30.09
C PRO A 179 -0.66 11.26 -30.00
N LYS A 180 -0.24 10.74 -31.17
CA LYS A 180 0.62 9.53 -31.26
C LYS A 180 1.85 9.54 -30.34
N PRO A 181 2.59 10.67 -30.12
CA PRO A 181 3.75 10.67 -29.24
C PRO A 181 3.44 10.47 -27.75
N LEU A 182 2.20 10.78 -27.33
CA LEU A 182 1.78 10.65 -25.91
C LEU A 182 1.03 9.36 -25.63
N GLN A 183 0.67 8.58 -26.66
CA GLN A 183 -0.06 7.33 -26.46
C GLN A 183 0.73 6.34 -25.59
N GLY A 184 0.04 5.67 -24.65
CA GLY A 184 0.61 4.65 -23.77
C GLY A 184 1.06 5.20 -22.42
N LEU A 185 2.34 5.03 -22.10
CA LEU A 185 2.87 5.41 -20.78
C LEU A 185 2.90 6.92 -20.54
N GLY A 186 3.14 7.73 -21.58
CA GLY A 186 3.26 9.18 -21.46
C GLY A 186 2.00 9.84 -20.87
N ILE A 187 0.85 9.58 -21.48
CA ILE A 187 -0.42 10.13 -21.01
C ILE A 187 -0.79 9.62 -19.60
N THR A 188 -0.41 8.37 -19.29
CA THR A 188 -0.65 7.77 -17.98
C THR A 188 0.13 8.51 -16.89
N PHE A 189 1.40 8.82 -17.11
CA PHE A 189 2.21 9.59 -16.15
C PHE A 189 1.70 11.02 -15.96
N ILE A 190 1.29 11.68 -17.03
CA ILE A 190 0.68 13.01 -16.95
C ILE A 190 -0.59 12.98 -16.11
N THR A 191 -1.44 11.97 -16.35
CA THR A 191 -2.70 11.81 -15.58
C THR A 191 -2.43 11.55 -14.10
N VAL A 192 -1.47 10.69 -13.77
CA VAL A 192 -1.06 10.44 -12.39
C VAL A 192 -0.54 11.70 -11.73
N GLY A 193 0.27 12.49 -12.44
CA GLY A 193 0.78 13.77 -11.94
C GLY A 193 -0.35 14.77 -11.65
N LEU A 194 -1.35 14.87 -12.52
CA LEU A 194 -2.52 15.71 -12.31
C LEU A 194 -3.36 15.23 -11.11
N MET A 195 -3.54 13.90 -10.96
CA MET A 195 -4.23 13.32 -9.80
C MET A 195 -3.47 13.57 -8.50
N ALA A 196 -2.15 13.48 -8.52
CA ALA A 196 -1.30 13.77 -7.37
C ALA A 196 -1.42 15.25 -6.95
N MET A 197 -1.41 16.18 -7.91
CA MET A 197 -1.65 17.60 -7.64
C MET A 197 -3.05 17.86 -7.05
N ALA A 198 -4.09 17.18 -7.53
CA ALA A 198 -5.43 17.27 -6.98
C ALA A 198 -5.48 16.75 -5.52
N MET A 199 -4.75 15.67 -5.21
CA MET A 199 -4.70 15.12 -3.84
C MET A 199 -3.90 16.00 -2.87
N LEU A 200 -2.95 16.82 -3.36
CA LEU A 200 -2.25 17.79 -2.52
C LEU A 200 -3.19 18.82 -1.88
N CYS A 201 -4.36 19.09 -2.47
CA CYS A 201 -5.37 19.95 -1.84
C CYS A 201 -5.82 19.44 -0.47
N PHE A 202 -5.81 18.13 -0.25
CA PHE A 202 -6.16 17.52 1.04
C PHE A 202 -5.04 17.65 2.08
N SER A 203 -3.81 17.90 1.67
CA SER A 203 -2.66 18.08 2.58
C SER A 203 -2.79 19.32 3.49
N GLY A 204 -3.60 20.31 3.10
CA GLY A 204 -3.88 21.50 3.90
C GLY A 204 -4.96 21.34 4.98
N LEU A 205 -5.71 20.25 4.95
CA LEU A 205 -6.72 19.94 5.95
C LEU A 205 -6.04 19.42 7.24
N LYS A 206 -6.04 20.25 8.27
CA LYS A 206 -5.68 19.82 9.64
C LYS A 206 -6.87 19.03 10.20
N ILE A 207 -6.83 17.71 10.07
CA ILE A 207 -7.76 16.77 10.69
C ILE A 207 -7.13 16.24 11.97
#